data_d05552feabacd58156ff7fc69f533165
#
_entry.id   d05552feabacd58156ff7fc69f533165
#
_cell.length_a   1.000
_cell.length_b   1.000
_cell.length_c   1.000
_cell.angle_alpha   90.00
_cell.angle_beta   90.00
_cell.angle_gamma   90.00
#
_symmetry.space_group_name_H-M   'P 1'
#
loop_
_entity.id
_entity.type
_entity.pdbx_description
1 polymer ?
#
loop_
_entity_poly.entity_id
_entity_poly.type
_entity_poly.pdbx_seq_one_letter_code
_entity_poly.pdbx_strand_id
1 'polypeptide(L)'
;PNVEQIFEVTKAVNQGAGVLYIYGNYNGDIFNFNMAADMADMEEDIRVETVIGWDDVASPAPKTAEEKNTRRGVAGIFFIYKCAGAAARRMMPLEEVKRIAKKARDSVRTMGVALSACIVPVVGKAGFSIAPDEMELGMGIHGEPGIKVAKLEPADQITDSILDTIVSDLPYETGDEVAVLVNGLGATPLEELYVIFNRVAQNLGERGIQIYRSYVGEFATSMEMAGASISLLKLDEELKGLIDEPANTPFFKQF
;
A
#
# COMPACT_ATOMS: atom_id res chain seq x y z
N PRO A 1 7.52 8.20 -12.16
CA PRO A 1 8.84 8.36 -12.81
C PRO A 1 8.70 8.21 -14.33
N ASN A 2 9.64 8.80 -15.10
CA ASN A 2 9.71 8.59 -16.53
C ASN A 2 10.50 7.30 -16.85
N VAL A 3 10.43 6.86 -18.11
CA VAL A 3 11.04 5.60 -18.58
C VAL A 3 12.56 5.56 -18.35
N GLU A 4 13.24 6.67 -18.67
CA GLU A 4 14.71 6.77 -18.54
C GLU A 4 15.17 6.65 -17.08
N GLN A 5 14.46 7.30 -16.14
CA GLN A 5 14.74 7.17 -14.70
C GLN A 5 14.59 5.74 -14.21
N ILE A 6 13.53 5.05 -14.65
CA ILE A 6 13.31 3.64 -14.30
C ILE A 6 14.42 2.78 -14.88
N PHE A 7 14.77 2.97 -16.14
CA PHE A 7 15.82 2.21 -16.82
C PHE A 7 17.20 2.39 -16.16
N GLU A 8 17.60 3.63 -15.83
CA GLU A 8 18.87 3.89 -15.15
C GLU A 8 18.93 3.24 -13.76
N VAL A 9 17.82 3.29 -12.99
CA VAL A 9 17.75 2.60 -11.70
C VAL A 9 17.81 1.08 -11.88
N THR A 10 17.20 0.54 -12.94
CA THR A 10 17.23 -0.89 -13.26
C THR A 10 18.66 -1.38 -13.47
N LYS A 11 19.44 -0.63 -14.25
CA LYS A 11 20.88 -0.92 -14.45
C LYS A 11 21.66 -0.86 -13.15
N ALA A 12 21.40 0.19 -12.35
CA ALA A 12 22.13 0.43 -11.10
C ALA A 12 21.88 -0.66 -10.03
N VAL A 13 20.68 -1.25 -10.00
CA VAL A 13 20.33 -2.28 -8.99
C VAL A 13 20.55 -3.70 -9.46
N ASN A 14 20.70 -3.93 -10.78
CA ASN A 14 20.94 -5.26 -11.32
C ASN A 14 22.32 -5.79 -10.89
N GLN A 15 22.32 -6.99 -10.31
CA GLN A 15 23.53 -7.72 -9.92
C GLN A 15 23.65 -9.06 -10.67
N GLY A 16 22.97 -9.18 -11.82
CA GLY A 16 22.98 -10.38 -12.67
C GLY A 16 21.88 -11.41 -12.35
N ALA A 17 21.09 -11.21 -11.30
CA ALA A 17 19.96 -12.09 -10.97
C ALA A 17 18.61 -11.63 -11.58
N GLY A 18 18.62 -10.48 -12.27
CA GLY A 18 17.43 -9.79 -12.74
C GLY A 18 16.83 -8.83 -11.72
N VAL A 19 15.78 -8.12 -12.11
CA VAL A 19 15.15 -7.05 -11.32
C VAL A 19 13.65 -7.31 -11.20
N LEU A 20 13.10 -7.11 -10.00
CA LEU A 20 11.66 -7.12 -9.75
C LEU A 20 11.14 -5.69 -9.60
N TYR A 21 10.23 -5.29 -10.50
CA TYR A 21 9.45 -4.06 -10.35
C TYR A 21 8.24 -4.27 -9.46
N ILE A 22 8.06 -3.38 -8.48
CA ILE A 22 6.87 -3.36 -7.64
C ILE A 22 6.35 -1.91 -7.61
N TYR A 23 5.11 -1.70 -8.05
CA TYR A 23 4.48 -0.38 -8.10
C TYR A 23 2.95 -0.49 -8.04
N GLY A 24 2.25 0.64 -7.83
CA GLY A 24 0.79 0.70 -7.76
C GLY A 24 0.13 0.57 -9.14
N ASN A 25 -1.11 0.13 -9.16
CA ASN A 25 -1.89 -0.10 -10.39
C ASN A 25 -2.41 1.20 -11.00
N TYR A 26 -1.51 1.98 -11.59
CA TYR A 26 -1.81 3.24 -12.30
C TYR A 26 -1.37 3.15 -13.76
N ASN A 27 -2.22 3.57 -14.70
CA ASN A 27 -1.95 3.41 -16.13
C ASN A 27 -0.64 4.06 -16.60
N GLY A 28 -0.30 5.25 -16.05
CA GLY A 28 0.95 5.93 -16.39
C GLY A 28 2.18 5.15 -15.94
N ASP A 29 2.14 4.60 -14.72
CA ASP A 29 3.22 3.77 -14.20
C ASP A 29 3.35 2.46 -14.99
N ILE A 30 2.24 1.78 -15.24
CA ILE A 30 2.25 0.55 -16.05
C ILE A 30 2.92 0.79 -17.40
N PHE A 31 2.57 1.89 -18.08
CA PHE A 31 3.16 2.23 -19.37
C PHE A 31 4.67 2.47 -19.26
N ASN A 32 5.10 3.32 -18.33
CA ASN A 32 6.51 3.70 -18.17
C ASN A 32 7.38 2.53 -17.71
N PHE A 33 6.89 1.72 -16.75
CA PHE A 33 7.62 0.55 -16.26
C PHE A 33 7.74 -0.54 -17.33
N ASN A 34 6.71 -0.79 -18.14
CA ASN A 34 6.78 -1.74 -19.24
C ASN A 34 7.81 -1.30 -20.30
N MET A 35 7.79 -0.03 -20.70
CA MET A 35 8.80 0.48 -21.65
C MET A 35 10.22 0.37 -21.10
N ALA A 36 10.43 0.67 -19.83
CA ALA A 36 11.74 0.54 -19.20
C ALA A 36 12.18 -0.93 -19.09
N ALA A 37 11.27 -1.87 -18.88
CA ALA A 37 11.57 -3.29 -18.88
C ALA A 37 12.00 -3.78 -20.26
N ASP A 38 11.29 -3.36 -21.32
CA ASP A 38 11.63 -3.66 -22.71
C ASP A 38 13.03 -3.11 -23.08
N MET A 39 13.34 -1.87 -22.65
CA MET A 39 14.67 -1.29 -22.85
C MET A 39 15.76 -2.07 -22.11
N ALA A 40 15.48 -2.48 -20.85
CA ALA A 40 16.43 -3.24 -20.04
C ALA A 40 16.77 -4.60 -20.66
N ASP A 41 15.79 -5.28 -21.25
CA ASP A 41 15.98 -6.53 -21.96
C ASP A 41 16.78 -6.31 -23.27
N MET A 42 16.35 -5.34 -24.10
CA MET A 42 16.94 -5.14 -25.44
C MET A 42 18.35 -4.55 -25.40
N GLU A 43 18.64 -3.63 -24.48
CA GLU A 43 19.90 -2.88 -24.48
C GLU A 43 20.95 -3.46 -23.52
N GLU A 44 20.51 -4.11 -22.43
CA GLU A 44 21.41 -4.55 -21.35
C GLU A 44 21.27 -6.04 -21.00
N ASP A 45 20.40 -6.78 -21.68
CA ASP A 45 20.12 -8.22 -21.39
C ASP A 45 19.72 -8.42 -19.91
N ILE A 46 18.96 -7.47 -19.34
CA ILE A 46 18.51 -7.52 -17.97
C ILE A 46 17.09 -8.07 -17.93
N ARG A 47 16.93 -9.24 -17.34
CA ARG A 47 15.61 -9.82 -17.09
C ARG A 47 14.84 -9.00 -16.04
N VAL A 48 13.64 -8.55 -16.40
CA VAL A 48 12.73 -7.81 -15.50
C VAL A 48 11.45 -8.61 -15.29
N GLU A 49 11.02 -8.68 -14.03
CA GLU A 49 9.72 -9.21 -13.63
C GLU A 49 8.90 -8.11 -12.95
N THR A 50 7.58 -8.22 -12.97
CA THR A 50 6.69 -7.19 -12.41
C THR A 50 5.65 -7.76 -11.47
N VAL A 51 5.39 -7.06 -10.36
CA VAL A 51 4.25 -7.24 -9.47
C VAL A 51 3.57 -5.90 -9.25
N ILE A 52 2.31 -5.79 -9.66
CA ILE A 52 1.49 -4.59 -9.52
C ILE A 52 0.68 -4.71 -8.23
N GLY A 53 0.79 -3.70 -7.34
CA GLY A 53 0.01 -3.59 -6.11
C GLY A 53 -1.41 -3.10 -6.39
N TRP A 54 -2.40 -3.68 -5.70
CA TRP A 54 -3.82 -3.35 -5.83
C TRP A 54 -4.60 -3.54 -4.52
N ASP A 55 -4.08 -3.00 -3.45
CA ASP A 55 -4.58 -3.21 -2.09
C ASP A 55 -5.82 -2.37 -1.72
N ASP A 56 -6.17 -1.35 -2.51
CA ASP A 56 -7.23 -0.40 -2.18
C ASP A 56 -8.65 -0.96 -2.37
N VAL A 57 -9.33 -1.27 -1.27
CA VAL A 57 -10.69 -1.82 -1.30
C VAL A 57 -11.77 -0.80 -1.66
N ALA A 58 -11.47 0.49 -1.64
CA ALA A 58 -12.38 1.53 -2.12
C ALA A 58 -12.48 1.55 -3.65
N SER A 59 -11.58 0.89 -4.36
CA SER A 59 -11.64 0.70 -5.81
C SER A 59 -12.26 -0.66 -6.13
N PRO A 60 -13.10 -0.77 -7.19
CA PRO A 60 -13.77 -2.01 -7.54
C PRO A 60 -12.78 -3.14 -7.83
N ALA A 61 -13.02 -4.31 -7.22
CA ALA A 61 -12.36 -5.54 -7.65
C ALA A 61 -12.93 -6.02 -9.00
N PRO A 62 -12.15 -6.75 -9.81
CA PRO A 62 -12.68 -7.40 -11.00
C PRO A 62 -13.78 -8.40 -10.60
N LYS A 63 -14.88 -8.43 -11.33
CA LYS A 63 -16.00 -9.33 -11.07
C LYS A 63 -15.77 -10.72 -11.65
N THR A 64 -14.92 -10.82 -12.66
CA THR A 64 -14.53 -12.08 -13.31
C THR A 64 -13.00 -12.13 -13.48
N ALA A 65 -12.46 -13.33 -13.72
CA ALA A 65 -11.04 -13.52 -13.94
C ALA A 65 -10.53 -12.87 -15.25
N GLU A 66 -11.43 -12.64 -16.20
CA GLU A 66 -11.12 -12.02 -17.49
C GLU A 66 -11.13 -10.50 -17.43
N GLU A 67 -11.76 -9.90 -16.42
CA GLU A 67 -11.79 -8.45 -16.27
C GLU A 67 -10.42 -7.93 -15.81
N LYS A 68 -9.97 -6.84 -16.45
CA LYS A 68 -8.75 -6.14 -16.00
C LYS A 68 -8.96 -5.65 -14.56
N ASN A 69 -8.03 -5.98 -13.67
CA ASN A 69 -8.02 -5.41 -12.34
C ASN A 69 -7.72 -3.90 -12.42
N THR A 70 -8.67 -3.07 -12.01
CA THR A 70 -8.56 -1.61 -11.99
C THR A 70 -8.40 -1.07 -10.57
N ARG A 71 -8.31 -1.95 -9.57
CA ARG A 71 -8.13 -1.58 -8.17
C ARG A 71 -6.79 -0.85 -7.99
N ARG A 72 -6.81 0.29 -7.31
CA ARG A 72 -5.63 1.11 -7.05
C ARG A 72 -4.66 0.40 -6.11
N GLY A 73 -3.36 0.76 -6.21
CA GLY A 73 -2.35 0.42 -5.21
C GLY A 73 -2.07 1.64 -4.33
N VAL A 74 -2.16 1.47 -3.01
CA VAL A 74 -1.99 2.54 -2.02
C VAL A 74 -1.03 2.11 -0.90
N ALA A 75 -1.21 2.52 0.33
CA ALA A 75 -0.25 2.31 1.41
C ALA A 75 0.12 0.85 1.70
N GLY A 76 -0.76 -0.11 1.42
CA GLY A 76 -0.49 -1.54 1.62
C GLY A 76 0.65 -2.09 0.76
N ILE A 77 1.07 -1.38 -0.31
CA ILE A 77 2.28 -1.71 -1.08
C ILE A 77 3.52 -1.78 -0.17
N PHE A 78 3.55 -1.05 0.93
CA PHE A 78 4.60 -1.15 1.95
C PHE A 78 4.87 -2.60 2.36
N PHE A 79 3.83 -3.39 2.59
CA PHE A 79 3.99 -4.80 2.95
C PHE A 79 4.54 -5.65 1.81
N ILE A 80 4.18 -5.31 0.56
CA ILE A 80 4.73 -6.00 -0.61
C ILE A 80 6.24 -5.73 -0.72
N TYR A 81 6.66 -4.46 -0.57
CA TYR A 81 8.08 -4.09 -0.54
C TYR A 81 8.83 -4.79 0.59
N LYS A 82 8.24 -4.81 1.80
CA LYS A 82 8.87 -5.40 2.97
C LYS A 82 9.12 -6.90 2.79
N CYS A 83 8.11 -7.65 2.32
CA CYS A 83 8.24 -9.09 2.11
C CYS A 83 9.16 -9.43 0.93
N ALA A 84 9.03 -8.72 -0.20
CA ALA A 84 9.91 -8.92 -1.36
C ALA A 84 11.37 -8.56 -1.06
N GLY A 85 11.59 -7.43 -0.36
CA GLY A 85 12.94 -7.03 0.07
C GLY A 85 13.58 -8.02 1.03
N ALA A 86 12.81 -8.60 1.95
CA ALA A 86 13.27 -9.66 2.84
C ALA A 86 13.67 -10.93 2.06
N ALA A 87 12.86 -11.35 1.08
CA ALA A 87 13.16 -12.48 0.21
C ALA A 87 14.43 -12.25 -0.63
N ALA A 88 14.57 -11.05 -1.19
CA ALA A 88 15.77 -10.66 -1.93
C ALA A 88 17.01 -10.64 -1.04
N ARG A 89 16.90 -10.12 0.20
CA ARG A 89 17.98 -10.16 1.20
C ARG A 89 18.41 -11.59 1.53
N ARG A 90 17.49 -12.55 1.53
CA ARG A 90 17.77 -13.99 1.69
C ARG A 90 18.39 -14.62 0.43
N MET A 91 18.70 -13.83 -0.60
CA MET A 91 19.24 -14.29 -1.89
C MET A 91 18.35 -15.33 -2.58
N MET A 92 17.04 -15.21 -2.44
CA MET A 92 16.11 -16.08 -3.15
C MET A 92 16.13 -15.77 -4.66
N PRO A 93 15.93 -16.78 -5.54
CA PRO A 93 15.81 -16.54 -6.98
C PRO A 93 14.68 -15.56 -7.32
N LEU A 94 14.83 -14.81 -8.42
CA LEU A 94 13.87 -13.77 -8.85
C LEU A 94 12.41 -14.28 -8.88
N GLU A 95 12.19 -15.52 -9.36
CA GLU A 95 10.86 -16.14 -9.38
C GLU A 95 10.26 -16.33 -7.99
N GLU A 96 11.08 -16.68 -6.99
CA GLU A 96 10.62 -16.82 -5.62
C GLU A 96 10.33 -15.45 -4.98
N VAL A 97 11.17 -14.45 -5.24
CA VAL A 97 10.90 -13.07 -4.79
C VAL A 97 9.58 -12.56 -5.40
N LYS A 98 9.35 -12.81 -6.69
CA LYS A 98 8.10 -12.49 -7.38
C LYS A 98 6.90 -13.23 -6.79
N ARG A 99 7.04 -14.53 -6.50
CA ARG A 99 5.99 -15.35 -5.87
C ARG A 99 5.58 -14.77 -4.51
N ILE A 100 6.57 -14.43 -3.68
CA ILE A 100 6.37 -13.83 -2.35
C ILE A 100 5.70 -12.46 -2.47
N ALA A 101 6.17 -11.61 -3.39
CA ALA A 101 5.55 -10.31 -3.65
C ALA A 101 4.07 -10.45 -4.05
N LYS A 102 3.74 -11.41 -4.91
CA LYS A 102 2.35 -11.72 -5.27
C LYS A 102 1.54 -12.20 -4.07
N LYS A 103 2.09 -13.09 -3.25
CA LYS A 103 1.44 -13.59 -2.04
C LYS A 103 1.13 -12.43 -1.07
N ALA A 104 2.09 -11.55 -0.78
CA ALA A 104 1.86 -10.39 0.06
C ALA A 104 0.79 -9.45 -0.52
N ARG A 105 0.84 -9.18 -1.85
CA ARG A 105 -0.17 -8.40 -2.57
C ARG A 105 -1.58 -8.98 -2.43
N ASP A 106 -1.73 -10.29 -2.56
CA ASP A 106 -3.02 -10.94 -2.51
C ASP A 106 -3.58 -11.00 -1.08
N SER A 107 -2.70 -10.91 -0.08
CA SER A 107 -3.02 -10.97 1.36
C SER A 107 -3.18 -9.60 2.02
N VAL A 108 -2.99 -8.48 1.32
CA VAL A 108 -3.10 -7.13 1.88
C VAL A 108 -4.34 -6.40 1.35
N ARG A 109 -5.01 -5.65 2.26
CA ARG A 109 -6.11 -4.74 1.93
C ARG A 109 -5.93 -3.43 2.66
N THR A 110 -6.29 -2.35 1.99
CA THR A 110 -6.15 -0.98 2.50
C THR A 110 -7.39 -0.16 2.19
N MET A 111 -7.74 0.73 3.09
CA MET A 111 -8.70 1.81 2.83
C MET A 111 -8.27 3.06 3.58
N GLY A 112 -8.49 4.23 2.99
CA GLY A 112 -8.16 5.52 3.58
C GLY A 112 -9.36 6.42 3.77
N VAL A 113 -9.13 7.51 4.50
CA VAL A 113 -10.02 8.65 4.66
C VAL A 113 -9.24 9.94 4.48
N ALA A 114 -9.77 10.89 3.72
CA ALA A 114 -9.26 12.25 3.64
C ALA A 114 -10.13 13.21 4.45
N LEU A 115 -9.48 14.11 5.19
CA LEU A 115 -10.10 15.17 6.00
C LEU A 115 -9.84 16.56 5.40
N SER A 116 -8.84 16.68 4.52
CA SER A 116 -8.57 17.87 3.72
C SER A 116 -8.03 17.48 2.36
N ALA A 117 -8.08 18.41 1.40
CA ALA A 117 -7.40 18.25 0.14
C ALA A 117 -5.90 18.53 0.28
N CYS A 118 -5.11 18.01 -0.66
CA CYS A 118 -3.71 18.43 -0.85
C CYS A 118 -3.58 19.44 -2.00
N ILE A 119 -2.47 20.18 -1.99
CA ILE A 119 -2.14 21.16 -3.04
C ILE A 119 -0.94 20.63 -3.83
N VAL A 120 -1.17 20.29 -5.09
CA VAL A 120 -0.07 19.89 -5.97
C VAL A 120 0.80 21.12 -6.27
N PRO A 121 2.09 21.17 -5.89
CA PRO A 121 2.93 22.36 -5.98
C PRO A 121 3.01 22.97 -7.38
N VAL A 122 3.04 22.15 -8.43
CA VAL A 122 3.09 22.60 -9.83
C VAL A 122 1.80 23.30 -10.26
N VAL A 123 0.66 22.89 -9.68
CA VAL A 123 -0.66 23.45 -10.01
C VAL A 123 -1.01 24.63 -9.10
N GLY A 124 -0.51 24.64 -7.85
CA GLY A 124 -0.76 25.66 -6.84
C GLY A 124 -2.23 25.75 -6.39
N LYS A 125 -3.01 24.71 -6.66
CA LYS A 125 -4.44 24.63 -6.29
C LYS A 125 -4.77 23.22 -5.82
N ALA A 126 -5.73 23.15 -4.89
CA ALA A 126 -6.31 21.87 -4.48
C ALA A 126 -7.02 21.19 -5.66
N GLY A 127 -6.83 19.89 -5.81
CA GLY A 127 -7.46 19.09 -6.87
C GLY A 127 -8.95 18.82 -6.61
N PHE A 128 -9.37 18.91 -5.36
CA PHE A 128 -10.74 18.70 -4.88
C PHE A 128 -10.98 19.56 -3.63
N SER A 129 -12.19 19.57 -3.07
CA SER A 129 -12.50 20.30 -1.85
C SER A 129 -13.33 19.41 -0.90
N ILE A 130 -12.98 19.44 0.38
CA ILE A 130 -13.75 18.85 1.47
C ILE A 130 -14.12 20.00 2.39
N ALA A 131 -15.40 20.11 2.80
CA ALA A 131 -15.82 21.12 3.75
C ALA A 131 -15.24 20.81 5.15
N PRO A 132 -15.08 21.81 6.04
CA PRO A 132 -14.45 21.61 7.34
C PRO A 132 -15.17 20.58 8.25
N ASP A 133 -16.44 20.30 7.98
CA ASP A 133 -17.27 19.35 8.71
C ASP A 133 -17.56 18.06 7.89
N GLU A 134 -16.75 17.80 6.86
CA GLU A 134 -16.86 16.65 5.99
C GLU A 134 -15.58 15.82 5.95
N MET A 135 -15.73 14.58 5.51
CA MET A 135 -14.66 13.65 5.21
C MET A 135 -14.96 12.90 3.93
N GLU A 136 -13.94 12.37 3.27
CA GLU A 136 -14.10 11.51 2.09
C GLU A 136 -13.47 10.14 2.35
N LEU A 137 -14.31 9.11 2.44
CA LEU A 137 -13.91 7.73 2.63
C LEU A 137 -13.44 7.11 1.31
N GLY A 138 -12.31 6.40 1.35
CA GLY A 138 -11.75 5.72 0.20
C GLY A 138 -11.03 6.62 -0.79
N MET A 139 -10.63 7.82 -0.39
CA MET A 139 -9.79 8.72 -1.18
C MET A 139 -8.46 8.04 -1.53
N GLY A 140 -8.04 8.16 -2.80
CA GLY A 140 -6.73 7.68 -3.24
C GLY A 140 -5.60 8.61 -2.84
N ILE A 141 -4.37 8.09 -2.82
CA ILE A 141 -3.17 8.85 -2.40
C ILE A 141 -2.74 9.96 -3.38
N HIS A 142 -3.32 10.03 -4.57
CA HIS A 142 -3.10 11.11 -5.53
C HIS A 142 -4.33 12.04 -5.64
N GLY A 143 -5.28 11.94 -4.69
CA GLY A 143 -6.53 12.70 -4.71
C GLY A 143 -7.58 12.13 -5.66
N GLU A 144 -7.49 10.84 -6.02
CA GLU A 144 -8.55 10.17 -6.75
C GLU A 144 -9.80 10.06 -5.87
N PRO A 145 -10.99 10.28 -6.46
CA PRO A 145 -12.24 10.28 -5.71
C PRO A 145 -12.43 9.01 -4.88
N GLY A 146 -12.94 9.21 -3.66
CA GLY A 146 -13.35 8.14 -2.76
C GLY A 146 -14.71 7.55 -3.15
N ILE A 147 -15.22 6.71 -2.26
CA ILE A 147 -16.52 6.04 -2.44
C ILE A 147 -17.67 6.83 -1.81
N LYS A 148 -17.38 7.72 -0.85
CA LYS A 148 -18.41 8.46 -0.12
C LYS A 148 -17.85 9.72 0.53
N VAL A 149 -18.47 10.85 0.23
CA VAL A 149 -18.37 12.07 1.05
C VAL A 149 -19.43 12.01 2.15
N ALA A 150 -19.04 12.26 3.39
CA ALA A 150 -19.90 12.19 4.56
C ALA A 150 -19.57 13.31 5.54
N LYS A 151 -20.44 13.55 6.53
CA LYS A 151 -20.11 14.41 7.67
C LYS A 151 -18.95 13.80 8.46
N LEU A 152 -18.11 14.66 9.00
CA LEU A 152 -17.00 14.24 9.86
C LEU A 152 -17.55 13.48 11.07
N GLU A 153 -17.03 12.29 11.30
CA GLU A 153 -17.39 11.39 12.39
C GLU A 153 -16.25 11.28 13.41
N PRO A 154 -16.53 10.82 14.64
CA PRO A 154 -15.48 10.47 15.60
C PRO A 154 -14.50 9.44 15.03
N ALA A 155 -13.23 9.51 15.47
CA ALA A 155 -12.16 8.64 14.98
C ALA A 155 -12.49 7.13 15.08
N ASP A 156 -13.17 6.72 16.15
CA ASP A 156 -13.58 5.32 16.34
C ASP A 156 -14.58 4.87 15.26
N GLN A 157 -15.55 5.71 14.89
CA GLN A 157 -16.56 5.40 13.86
C GLN A 157 -15.92 5.35 12.47
N ILE A 158 -15.00 6.27 12.18
CA ILE A 158 -14.23 6.26 10.93
C ILE A 158 -13.41 4.97 10.84
N THR A 159 -12.70 4.62 11.92
CA THR A 159 -11.88 3.40 11.99
C THR A 159 -12.72 2.14 11.78
N ASP A 160 -13.87 2.05 12.44
CA ASP A 160 -14.79 0.91 12.29
C ASP A 160 -15.30 0.79 10.86
N SER A 161 -15.70 1.88 10.22
CA SER A 161 -16.17 1.89 8.84
C SER A 161 -15.09 1.43 7.85
N ILE A 162 -13.85 1.84 8.07
CA ILE A 162 -12.69 1.39 7.27
C ILE A 162 -12.45 -0.11 7.47
N LEU A 163 -12.39 -0.57 8.71
CA LEU A 163 -12.14 -1.98 9.03
C LEU A 163 -13.25 -2.89 8.53
N ASP A 164 -14.52 -2.50 8.63
CA ASP A 164 -15.65 -3.25 8.11
C ASP A 164 -15.52 -3.48 6.60
N THR A 165 -15.09 -2.45 5.87
CA THR A 165 -14.85 -2.54 4.43
C THR A 165 -13.69 -3.48 4.11
N ILE A 166 -12.56 -3.35 4.84
CA ILE A 166 -11.37 -4.19 4.64
C ILE A 166 -11.69 -5.67 4.91
N VAL A 167 -12.32 -5.98 6.04
CA VAL A 167 -12.60 -7.38 6.42
C VAL A 167 -13.70 -8.03 5.58
N SER A 168 -14.55 -7.23 4.94
CA SER A 168 -15.56 -7.76 4.01
C SER A 168 -14.96 -8.14 2.65
N ASP A 169 -13.85 -7.53 2.24
CA ASP A 169 -13.18 -7.78 0.96
C ASP A 169 -12.25 -9.00 0.99
N LEU A 170 -11.52 -9.17 2.07
CA LEU A 170 -10.68 -10.35 2.30
C LEU A 170 -11.19 -11.05 3.58
N PRO A 171 -11.63 -12.32 3.49
CA PRO A 171 -12.18 -13.00 4.66
C PRO A 171 -11.11 -13.26 5.72
N TYR A 172 -11.41 -12.81 6.94
CA TYR A 172 -10.64 -13.10 8.15
C TYR A 172 -11.46 -13.99 9.07
N GLU A 173 -10.78 -14.89 9.79
CA GLU A 173 -11.37 -15.81 10.74
C GLU A 173 -10.82 -15.55 12.16
N THR A 174 -11.57 -15.97 13.17
CA THR A 174 -11.07 -15.94 14.55
C THR A 174 -9.79 -16.76 14.67
N GLY A 175 -8.74 -16.14 15.22
CA GLY A 175 -7.41 -16.73 15.34
C GLY A 175 -6.44 -16.33 14.22
N ASP A 176 -6.92 -15.68 13.14
CA ASP A 176 -6.02 -15.13 12.13
C ASP A 176 -5.08 -14.08 12.73
N GLU A 177 -3.86 -14.03 12.21
CA GLU A 177 -2.87 -13.03 12.58
C GLU A 177 -2.65 -12.03 11.45
N VAL A 178 -2.47 -10.76 11.82
CA VAL A 178 -2.27 -9.68 10.86
C VAL A 178 -1.09 -8.79 11.23
N ALA A 179 -0.45 -8.22 10.20
CA ALA A 179 0.34 -7.00 10.37
C ALA A 179 -0.54 -5.80 10.01
N VAL A 180 -0.53 -4.80 10.90
CA VAL A 180 -1.32 -3.57 10.76
C VAL A 180 -0.40 -2.42 10.37
N LEU A 181 -0.83 -1.63 9.39
CA LEU A 181 -0.24 -0.33 9.08
C LEU A 181 -1.32 0.74 9.26
N VAL A 182 -1.09 1.68 10.19
CA VAL A 182 -1.84 2.94 10.28
C VAL A 182 -0.95 4.03 9.70
N ASN A 183 -1.31 4.51 8.53
CA ASN A 183 -0.50 5.40 7.71
C ASN A 183 -1.14 6.78 7.63
N GLY A 184 -0.39 7.82 7.98
CA GLY A 184 -0.78 9.20 7.75
C GLY A 184 -0.64 9.60 6.28
N LEU A 185 -1.42 10.60 5.85
CA LEU A 185 -1.38 11.10 4.48
C LEU A 185 -0.54 12.36 4.31
N GLY A 186 0.17 12.81 5.37
CA GLY A 186 1.15 13.89 5.34
C GLY A 186 0.88 15.04 6.33
N ALA A 187 -0.37 15.29 6.73
CA ALA A 187 -0.71 16.36 7.66
C ALA A 187 -1.40 15.88 8.95
N THR A 188 -1.57 14.60 9.15
CA THR A 188 -2.17 14.05 10.38
C THR A 188 -1.08 13.80 11.42
N PRO A 189 -1.14 14.44 12.60
CA PRO A 189 -0.18 14.24 13.67
C PRO A 189 -0.08 12.77 14.11
N LEU A 190 1.10 12.35 14.53
CA LEU A 190 1.36 10.97 14.94
C LEU A 190 0.46 10.53 16.09
N GLU A 191 0.13 11.42 17.01
CA GLU A 191 -0.78 11.18 18.13
C GLU A 191 -2.17 10.76 17.66
N GLU A 192 -2.69 11.38 16.60
CA GLU A 192 -4.00 11.03 16.02
C GLU A 192 -3.94 9.66 15.34
N LEU A 193 -2.81 9.31 14.70
CA LEU A 193 -2.62 7.97 14.16
C LEU A 193 -2.64 6.90 15.25
N TYR A 194 -2.12 7.19 16.45
CA TYR A 194 -2.22 6.28 17.59
C TYR A 194 -3.62 6.19 18.17
N VAL A 195 -4.45 7.25 18.09
CA VAL A 195 -5.88 7.18 18.43
C VAL A 195 -6.59 6.19 17.50
N ILE A 196 -6.34 6.29 16.19
CA ILE A 196 -6.84 5.33 15.18
C ILE A 196 -6.35 3.92 15.51
N PHE A 197 -5.04 3.73 15.76
CA PHE A 197 -4.48 2.43 16.08
C PHE A 197 -5.09 1.80 17.34
N ASN A 198 -5.40 2.60 18.36
CA ASN A 198 -6.09 2.11 19.55
C ASN A 198 -7.45 1.48 19.20
N ARG A 199 -8.24 2.15 18.35
CA ARG A 199 -9.52 1.58 17.91
C ARG A 199 -9.35 0.36 17.00
N VAL A 200 -8.34 0.36 16.13
CA VAL A 200 -7.98 -0.81 15.32
C VAL A 200 -7.73 -2.02 16.21
N ALA A 201 -6.92 -1.86 17.27
CA ALA A 201 -6.59 -2.94 18.18
C ALA A 201 -7.81 -3.49 18.92
N GLN A 202 -8.71 -2.61 19.36
CA GLN A 202 -9.96 -3.00 20.01
C GLN A 202 -10.87 -3.77 19.04
N ASN A 203 -11.13 -3.23 17.84
CA ASN A 203 -12.03 -3.82 16.86
C ASN A 203 -11.54 -5.18 16.37
N LEU A 204 -10.25 -5.32 16.08
CA LEU A 204 -9.66 -6.61 15.69
C LEU A 204 -9.71 -7.63 16.82
N GLY A 205 -9.45 -7.18 18.08
CA GLY A 205 -9.59 -8.04 19.26
C GLY A 205 -11.02 -8.54 19.47
N GLU A 206 -12.04 -7.69 19.28
CA GLU A 206 -13.47 -8.04 19.35
C GLU A 206 -13.84 -9.09 18.28
N ARG A 207 -13.14 -9.12 17.12
CA ARG A 207 -13.31 -10.11 16.05
C ARG A 207 -12.48 -11.38 16.27
N GLY A 208 -11.63 -11.40 17.30
CA GLY A 208 -10.70 -12.52 17.55
C GLY A 208 -9.52 -12.56 16.56
N ILE A 209 -9.22 -11.47 15.89
CA ILE A 209 -8.06 -11.32 15.00
C ILE A 209 -6.88 -10.78 15.80
N GLN A 210 -5.73 -11.41 15.69
CA GLN A 210 -4.54 -11.07 16.48
C GLN A 210 -3.61 -10.14 15.71
N ILE A 211 -3.18 -9.05 16.35
CA ILE A 211 -2.15 -8.19 15.77
C ILE A 211 -0.78 -8.77 16.11
N TYR A 212 -0.12 -9.33 15.10
CA TYR A 212 1.24 -9.85 15.22
C TYR A 212 2.29 -8.73 15.21
N ARG A 213 2.11 -7.74 14.32
CA ARG A 213 3.01 -6.59 14.18
C ARG A 213 2.23 -5.34 13.77
N SER A 214 2.69 -4.19 14.23
CA SER A 214 2.07 -2.91 13.89
C SER A 214 3.11 -1.89 13.42
N TYR A 215 2.70 -1.04 12.50
CA TYR A 215 3.41 0.12 12.00
C TYR A 215 2.47 1.32 12.06
N VAL A 216 2.92 2.42 12.67
CA VAL A 216 2.15 3.65 12.80
C VAL A 216 3.05 4.81 12.41
N GLY A 217 2.65 5.61 11.44
CA GLY A 217 3.45 6.74 10.96
C GLY A 217 3.18 7.11 9.51
N GLU A 218 4.12 7.82 8.90
CA GLU A 218 4.07 8.29 7.52
C GLU A 218 4.87 7.33 6.62
N PHE A 219 4.19 6.54 5.79
CA PHE A 219 4.82 5.55 4.89
C PHE A 219 4.45 5.77 3.43
N ALA A 220 3.21 6.18 3.16
CA ALA A 220 2.71 6.51 1.84
C ALA A 220 1.83 7.74 1.94
N THR A 221 2.41 8.91 1.71
CA THR A 221 1.77 10.20 1.91
C THR A 221 1.17 10.76 0.63
N SER A 222 0.26 11.72 0.79
CA SER A 222 -0.31 12.54 -0.28
C SER A 222 -0.03 14.02 0.02
N MET A 223 1.26 14.40 -0.04
CA MET A 223 1.74 15.74 0.30
C MET A 223 1.29 16.17 1.70
N GLU A 224 0.52 17.29 1.82
CA GLU A 224 -0.02 17.81 3.06
C GLU A 224 -1.51 17.45 3.29
N MET A 225 -1.98 16.35 2.72
CA MET A 225 -3.34 15.89 2.95
C MET A 225 -3.53 15.49 4.41
N ALA A 226 -4.53 16.07 5.09
CA ALA A 226 -4.98 15.54 6.37
C ALA A 226 -5.85 14.31 6.12
N GLY A 227 -5.54 13.24 6.82
CA GLY A 227 -6.20 11.96 6.69
C GLY A 227 -5.30 10.80 7.06
N ALA A 228 -5.84 9.61 6.97
CA ALA A 228 -5.11 8.38 7.28
C ALA A 228 -5.61 7.21 6.45
N SER A 229 -4.82 6.15 6.40
CA SER A 229 -5.25 4.87 5.86
C SER A 229 -4.89 3.73 6.81
N ILE A 230 -5.67 2.65 6.73
CA ILE A 230 -5.42 1.42 7.47
C ILE A 230 -5.18 0.32 6.47
N SER A 231 -4.09 -0.42 6.65
CA SER A 231 -3.81 -1.62 5.87
C SER A 231 -3.70 -2.83 6.79
N LEU A 232 -4.31 -3.93 6.39
CA LEU A 232 -4.17 -5.23 7.05
C LEU A 232 -3.51 -6.22 6.09
N LEU A 233 -2.36 -6.75 6.49
CA LEU A 233 -1.74 -7.91 5.83
C LEU A 233 -2.10 -9.17 6.61
N LYS A 234 -2.90 -10.08 6.03
CA LYS A 234 -3.14 -11.40 6.60
C LYS A 234 -1.87 -12.22 6.53
N LEU A 235 -1.47 -12.79 7.67
CA LEU A 235 -0.20 -13.47 7.82
C LEU A 235 -0.37 -14.99 7.83
N ASP A 236 0.59 -15.66 7.24
CA ASP A 236 0.95 -17.05 7.52
C ASP A 236 2.40 -17.13 7.98
N GLU A 237 2.90 -18.31 8.29
CA GLU A 237 4.26 -18.49 8.83
C GLU A 237 5.36 -17.98 7.86
N GLU A 238 5.15 -18.06 6.55
CA GLU A 238 6.11 -17.53 5.58
C GLU A 238 6.16 -16.00 5.61
N LEU A 239 5.01 -15.34 5.56
CA LEU A 239 4.92 -13.87 5.60
C LEU A 239 5.36 -13.32 6.95
N LYS A 240 5.08 -14.01 8.07
CA LYS A 240 5.61 -13.65 9.40
C LYS A 240 7.14 -13.62 9.41
N GLY A 241 7.78 -14.68 8.94
CA GLY A 241 9.22 -14.75 8.88
C GLY A 241 9.86 -13.69 7.97
N LEU A 242 9.13 -13.19 6.96
CA LEU A 242 9.59 -12.12 6.07
C LEU A 242 9.34 -10.73 6.64
N ILE A 243 8.20 -10.52 7.31
CA ILE A 243 7.89 -9.24 7.94
C ILE A 243 8.83 -8.94 9.12
N ASP A 244 9.37 -9.96 9.77
CA ASP A 244 10.32 -9.83 10.89
C ASP A 244 11.75 -9.52 10.45
N GLU A 245 12.11 -9.79 9.20
CA GLU A 245 13.46 -9.50 8.70
C GLU A 245 13.84 -8.03 8.89
N PRO A 246 15.09 -7.74 9.24
CA PRO A 246 15.58 -6.37 9.28
C PRO A 246 15.44 -5.67 7.93
N ALA A 247 15.21 -4.36 7.98
CA ALA A 247 15.21 -3.49 6.81
C ALA A 247 16.01 -2.22 7.11
N ASN A 248 16.75 -1.73 6.15
CA ASN A 248 17.50 -0.48 6.27
C ASN A 248 17.45 0.28 4.95
N THR A 249 16.57 1.26 4.90
CA THR A 249 16.41 2.18 3.77
C THR A 249 16.51 3.63 4.26
N PRO A 250 16.63 4.61 3.37
CA PRO A 250 16.60 6.02 3.78
C PRO A 250 15.32 6.42 4.56
N PHE A 251 14.19 5.76 4.29
CA PHE A 251 12.88 6.13 4.83
C PHE A 251 12.34 5.15 5.89
N PHE A 252 12.88 3.93 5.94
CA PHE A 252 12.37 2.91 6.86
C PHE A 252 13.51 2.04 7.40
N LYS A 253 13.53 1.89 8.74
CA LYS A 253 14.47 1.02 9.44
C LYS A 253 13.74 0.11 10.40
N GLN A 254 14.11 -1.16 10.36
CA GLN A 254 13.67 -2.20 11.30
C GLN A 254 14.89 -3.06 11.65
N PHE A 255 15.10 -3.31 12.95
CA PHE A 255 16.22 -4.09 13.48
C PHE A 255 15.73 -5.42 14.04
#